data_1627d417e95b51636cbb5fabe533cc02
#
_entry.id   1627d417e95b51636cbb5fabe533cc02
#
_cell.length_a   1.000
_cell.length_b   1.000
_cell.length_c   1.000
_cell.angle_alpha   90.00
_cell.angle_beta   90.00
_cell.angle_gamma   90.00
#
_symmetry.space_group_name_H-M   'P 1'
#
loop_
_entity.id
_entity.type
_entity.pdbx_description
1 polymer ?
#
loop_
_entity_poly.entity_id
_entity_poly.type
_entity_poly.pdbx_seq_one_letter_code
_entity_poly.pdbx_strand_id
1 'polypeptide(L)'
;MTTTSNFRQRIFQHLDGLVTAPVVFALHQKGILHYLLENKEVSLSKLASEFKANEGYLNIALRVLASQGLLAYKLDNVNNSVEVSTNSKSKLFFSLAPVYEEVIDVLNEKDWFTSVQIQNESYQDLNKLFEWYKNKCHIQLSENEEERAIQEQFLAHIEGYLVGPIIVSLGMTGMFHKYFMETSFSPEEFHKHPEVFKIILDFFTHLGWFTRKKDNYQFTELGLSFAKRA
;
A
#
# COMPACT_ATOMS: atom_id res chain seq x y z
N MET A 1 -22.01 -1.67 -16.62
CA MET A 1 -21.66 -2.68 -15.57
C MET A 1 -20.20 -2.55 -15.06
N THR A 2 -19.52 -1.44 -15.28
CA THR A 2 -18.06 -1.31 -15.05
C THR A 2 -17.66 -0.62 -13.75
N THR A 3 -18.54 0.12 -13.07
CA THR A 3 -18.19 0.96 -11.92
C THR A 3 -18.07 0.19 -10.58
N THR A 4 -18.95 -0.76 -10.32
CA THR A 4 -18.96 -1.48 -9.02
C THR A 4 -17.84 -2.52 -8.92
N SER A 5 -17.46 -3.15 -10.02
CA SER A 5 -16.33 -4.09 -10.10
C SER A 5 -15.01 -3.37 -9.86
N ASN A 6 -14.81 -2.21 -10.48
CA ASN A 6 -13.60 -1.39 -10.35
C ASN A 6 -13.36 -0.89 -8.91
N PHE A 7 -14.44 -0.54 -8.21
CA PHE A 7 -14.38 -0.04 -6.84
C PHE A 7 -13.94 -1.13 -5.85
N ARG A 8 -14.57 -2.31 -5.90
CA ARG A 8 -14.16 -3.45 -5.07
C ARG A 8 -12.70 -3.83 -5.27
N GLN A 9 -12.29 -3.91 -6.53
CA GLN A 9 -10.91 -4.24 -6.86
C GLN A 9 -9.93 -3.23 -6.27
N ARG A 10 -10.22 -1.93 -6.31
CA ARG A 10 -9.38 -0.89 -5.71
C ARG A 10 -9.30 -0.96 -4.20
N ILE A 11 -10.41 -1.21 -3.50
CA ILE A 11 -10.35 -1.42 -2.03
C ILE A 11 -9.46 -2.59 -1.68
N PHE A 12 -9.62 -3.72 -2.37
CA PHE A 12 -8.78 -4.89 -2.11
C PHE A 12 -7.30 -4.60 -2.40
N GLN A 13 -6.99 -3.88 -3.46
CA GLN A 13 -5.61 -3.45 -3.74
C GLN A 13 -5.02 -2.61 -2.61
N HIS A 14 -5.80 -1.69 -2.02
CA HIS A 14 -5.36 -0.91 -0.88
C HIS A 14 -5.14 -1.77 0.36
N LEU A 15 -6.06 -2.69 0.67
CA LEU A 15 -5.90 -3.64 1.79
C LEU A 15 -4.70 -4.56 1.58
N ASP A 16 -4.53 -5.05 0.36
CA ASP A 16 -3.36 -5.87 -0.01
C ASP A 16 -2.06 -5.09 0.22
N GLY A 17 -2.01 -3.82 -0.15
CA GLY A 17 -0.86 -2.95 0.08
C GLY A 17 -0.51 -2.77 1.55
N LEU A 18 -1.53 -2.53 2.40
CA LEU A 18 -1.35 -2.39 3.85
C LEU A 18 -0.68 -3.60 4.50
N VAL A 19 -0.92 -4.80 3.98
CA VAL A 19 -0.36 -6.03 4.52
C VAL A 19 0.92 -6.43 3.79
N THR A 20 0.95 -6.30 2.47
CA THR A 20 2.05 -6.81 1.66
C THR A 20 3.31 -5.96 1.79
N ALA A 21 3.18 -4.63 1.81
CA ALA A 21 4.34 -3.74 1.88
C ALA A 21 5.21 -4.00 3.12
N PRO A 22 4.68 -4.00 4.36
CA PRO A 22 5.51 -4.27 5.55
C PRO A 22 6.04 -5.70 5.59
N VAL A 23 5.31 -6.68 5.05
CA VAL A 23 5.77 -8.07 4.97
C VAL A 23 6.96 -8.19 4.02
N VAL A 24 6.85 -7.65 2.81
CA VAL A 24 7.95 -7.67 1.82
C VAL A 24 9.18 -6.96 2.37
N PHE A 25 8.99 -5.78 2.97
CA PHE A 25 10.06 -5.02 3.58
C PHE A 25 10.78 -5.80 4.69
N ALA A 26 10.03 -6.37 5.64
CA ALA A 26 10.60 -7.15 6.73
C ALA A 26 11.37 -8.39 6.24
N LEU A 27 10.84 -9.11 5.26
CA LEU A 27 11.50 -10.28 4.67
C LEU A 27 12.74 -9.86 3.87
N HIS A 28 12.70 -8.70 3.19
CA HIS A 28 13.86 -8.14 2.51
C HIS A 28 14.97 -7.79 3.48
N GLN A 29 14.69 -7.02 4.52
CA GLN A 29 15.68 -6.64 5.54
C GLN A 29 16.33 -7.83 6.24
N LYS A 30 15.60 -8.93 6.39
CA LYS A 30 16.13 -10.18 6.96
C LYS A 30 16.90 -11.04 5.96
N GLY A 31 16.98 -10.65 4.68
CA GLY A 31 17.65 -11.42 3.64
C GLY A 31 16.85 -12.64 3.15
N ILE A 32 15.63 -12.84 3.65
CA ILE A 32 14.81 -14.03 3.32
C ILE A 32 14.41 -14.02 1.84
N LEU A 33 14.07 -12.86 1.27
CA LEU A 33 13.71 -12.77 -0.15
C LEU A 33 14.88 -13.16 -1.05
N HIS A 34 16.09 -12.74 -0.72
CA HIS A 34 17.29 -13.11 -1.43
C HIS A 34 17.55 -14.61 -1.37
N TYR A 35 17.47 -15.20 -0.18
CA TYR A 35 17.62 -16.61 0.04
C TYR A 35 16.61 -17.44 -0.78
N LEU A 36 15.35 -17.01 -0.86
CA LEU A 36 14.33 -17.66 -1.68
C LEU A 36 14.66 -17.61 -3.16
N LEU A 37 15.19 -16.51 -3.67
CA LEU A 37 15.61 -16.40 -5.08
C LEU A 37 16.77 -17.33 -5.43
N GLU A 38 17.70 -17.53 -4.49
CA GLU A 38 18.85 -18.43 -4.69
C GLU A 38 18.48 -19.91 -4.63
N ASN A 39 17.61 -20.28 -3.70
CA ASN A 39 17.28 -21.68 -3.44
C ASN A 39 16.05 -22.18 -4.22
N LYS A 40 15.28 -21.27 -4.83
CA LYS A 40 14.09 -21.52 -5.66
C LYS A 40 12.94 -22.26 -4.95
N GLU A 41 13.21 -23.33 -4.22
CA GLU A 41 12.24 -24.13 -3.47
C GLU A 41 12.80 -24.45 -2.08
N VAL A 42 12.04 -24.15 -1.03
CA VAL A 42 12.50 -24.30 0.35
C VAL A 42 11.33 -24.65 1.27
N SER A 43 11.56 -25.54 2.25
CA SER A 43 10.56 -25.81 3.27
C SER A 43 10.49 -24.68 4.29
N LEU A 44 9.30 -24.46 4.85
CA LEU A 44 9.07 -23.47 5.90
C LEU A 44 9.96 -23.71 7.13
N SER A 45 10.10 -24.97 7.56
CA SER A 45 10.92 -25.34 8.70
C SER A 45 12.41 -25.03 8.48
N LYS A 46 12.91 -25.24 7.25
CA LYS A 46 14.29 -24.89 6.89
C LYS A 46 14.49 -23.38 6.93
N LEU A 47 13.55 -22.58 6.37
CA LEU A 47 13.60 -21.13 6.44
C LEU A 47 13.57 -20.63 7.89
N ALA A 48 12.66 -21.16 8.71
CA ALA A 48 12.55 -20.78 10.11
C ALA A 48 13.83 -21.08 10.89
N SER A 49 14.47 -22.23 10.64
CA SER A 49 15.74 -22.60 11.26
C SER A 49 16.89 -21.69 10.79
N GLU A 50 17.04 -21.47 9.49
CA GLU A 50 18.11 -20.66 8.89
C GLU A 50 18.12 -19.21 9.42
N PHE A 51 16.95 -18.60 9.46
CA PHE A 51 16.80 -17.22 9.89
C PHE A 51 16.44 -17.04 11.39
N LYS A 52 16.42 -18.13 12.15
CA LYS A 52 15.99 -18.13 13.57
C LYS A 52 14.65 -17.41 13.77
N ALA A 53 13.76 -17.61 12.81
CA ALA A 53 12.46 -16.95 12.76
C ALA A 53 11.37 -17.78 13.46
N ASN A 54 10.35 -17.10 13.99
CA ASN A 54 9.16 -17.79 14.44
C ASN A 54 8.42 -18.38 13.23
N GLU A 55 8.26 -19.70 13.21
CA GLU A 55 7.68 -20.42 12.08
C GLU A 55 6.24 -19.98 11.79
N GLY A 56 5.44 -19.69 12.82
CA GLY A 56 4.06 -19.24 12.65
C GLY A 56 3.97 -17.88 11.96
N TYR A 57 4.78 -16.91 12.37
CA TYR A 57 4.82 -15.58 11.73
C TYR A 57 5.39 -15.66 10.31
N LEU A 58 6.44 -16.46 10.12
CA LEU A 58 7.01 -16.67 8.81
C LEU A 58 6.00 -17.33 7.84
N ASN A 59 5.24 -18.30 8.34
CA ASN A 59 4.18 -18.93 7.58
C ASN A 59 3.12 -17.93 7.10
N ILE A 60 2.67 -17.04 7.99
CA ILE A 60 1.72 -15.98 7.64
C ILE A 60 2.31 -15.07 6.56
N ALA A 61 3.56 -14.62 6.73
CA ALA A 61 4.25 -13.77 5.77
C ALA A 61 4.35 -14.42 4.37
N LEU A 62 4.74 -15.69 4.30
CA LEU A 62 4.85 -16.42 3.05
C LEU A 62 3.48 -16.64 2.37
N ARG A 63 2.43 -16.86 3.16
CA ARG A 63 1.06 -16.94 2.64
C ARG A 63 0.57 -15.61 2.07
N VAL A 64 0.94 -14.48 2.67
CA VAL A 64 0.67 -13.15 2.10
C VAL A 64 1.33 -13.02 0.74
N LEU A 65 2.61 -13.36 0.60
CA LEU A 65 3.29 -13.32 -0.70
C LEU A 65 2.64 -14.27 -1.72
N ALA A 66 2.25 -15.45 -1.29
CA ALA A 66 1.58 -16.42 -2.16
C ALA A 66 0.20 -15.93 -2.62
N SER A 67 -0.58 -15.28 -1.74
CA SER A 67 -1.89 -14.71 -2.10
C SER A 67 -1.78 -13.60 -3.16
N GLN A 68 -0.64 -12.91 -3.21
CA GLN A 68 -0.32 -11.91 -4.23
C GLN A 68 0.29 -12.51 -5.51
N GLY A 69 0.42 -13.84 -5.56
CA GLY A 69 1.02 -14.55 -6.69
C GLY A 69 2.54 -14.36 -6.81
N LEU A 70 3.20 -13.94 -5.74
CA LEU A 70 4.64 -13.69 -5.68
C LEU A 70 5.45 -14.94 -5.32
N LEU A 71 4.79 -15.97 -4.78
CA LEU A 71 5.34 -17.28 -4.47
C LEU A 71 4.31 -18.34 -4.79
N ALA A 72 4.76 -19.55 -5.11
CA ALA A 72 3.94 -20.73 -4.99
C ALA A 72 4.06 -21.29 -3.56
N TYR A 73 2.92 -21.67 -2.97
CA TYR A 73 2.81 -22.17 -1.61
C TYR A 73 2.11 -23.52 -1.65
N LYS A 74 2.77 -24.56 -1.19
CA LYS A 74 2.29 -25.94 -1.24
C LYS A 74 2.24 -26.51 0.18
N LEU A 75 1.06 -26.95 0.57
CA LEU A 75 0.83 -27.66 1.83
C LEU A 75 0.81 -29.17 1.55
N ASP A 76 1.71 -29.90 2.17
CA ASP A 76 1.64 -31.36 2.25
C ASP A 76 0.90 -31.77 3.51
N ASN A 77 -0.36 -32.16 3.33
CA ASN A 77 -1.21 -32.57 4.45
C ASN A 77 -0.80 -33.92 5.05
N VAL A 78 -0.03 -34.73 4.35
CA VAL A 78 0.42 -36.05 4.85
C VAL A 78 1.55 -35.89 5.83
N ASN A 79 2.53 -35.05 5.46
CA ASN A 79 3.71 -34.79 6.28
C ASN A 79 3.57 -33.54 7.16
N ASN A 80 2.45 -32.85 7.09
CA ASN A 80 2.20 -31.56 7.76
C ASN A 80 3.36 -30.57 7.50
N SER A 81 3.82 -30.51 6.28
CA SER A 81 4.93 -29.66 5.86
C SER A 81 4.49 -28.64 4.83
N VAL A 82 5.17 -27.50 4.83
CA VAL A 82 4.96 -26.40 3.89
C VAL A 82 6.20 -26.22 3.03
N GLU A 83 6.01 -26.19 1.73
CA GLU A 83 7.03 -25.82 0.77
C GLU A 83 6.65 -24.54 0.04
N VAL A 84 7.60 -23.67 -0.15
CA VAL A 84 7.46 -22.43 -0.94
C VAL A 84 8.47 -22.42 -2.07
N SER A 85 8.04 -21.93 -3.21
CA SER A 85 8.92 -21.76 -4.35
C SER A 85 8.71 -20.42 -5.04
N THR A 86 9.79 -19.90 -5.62
CA THR A 86 9.75 -18.69 -6.43
C THR A 86 9.17 -18.99 -7.80
N ASN A 87 8.58 -17.97 -8.43
CA ASN A 87 8.01 -18.02 -9.76
C ASN A 87 8.58 -16.88 -10.65
N SER A 88 8.08 -16.74 -11.87
CA SER A 88 8.56 -15.70 -12.82
C SER A 88 8.43 -14.27 -12.29
N LYS A 89 7.42 -13.99 -11.44
CA LYS A 89 7.20 -12.66 -10.86
C LYS A 89 8.13 -12.35 -9.69
N SER A 90 8.55 -13.37 -8.95
CA SER A 90 9.31 -13.21 -7.70
C SER A 90 10.56 -12.37 -7.89
N LYS A 91 11.35 -12.65 -8.94
CA LYS A 91 12.64 -11.98 -9.16
C LYS A 91 12.48 -10.47 -9.33
N LEU A 92 11.59 -10.05 -10.22
CA LEU A 92 11.36 -8.62 -10.48
C LEU A 92 10.72 -7.95 -9.27
N PHE A 93 9.67 -8.54 -8.69
CA PHE A 93 8.98 -7.95 -7.55
C PHE A 93 9.91 -7.77 -6.35
N PHE A 94 10.71 -8.80 -6.01
CA PHE A 94 11.63 -8.75 -4.88
C PHE A 94 12.81 -7.79 -5.11
N SER A 95 13.20 -7.54 -6.36
CA SER A 95 14.20 -6.51 -6.68
C SER A 95 13.71 -5.10 -6.40
N LEU A 96 12.39 -4.87 -6.36
CA LEU A 96 11.77 -3.59 -6.00
C LEU A 96 11.58 -3.42 -4.48
N ALA A 97 11.81 -4.48 -3.68
CA ALA A 97 11.57 -4.43 -2.23
C ALA A 97 12.29 -3.28 -1.50
N PRO A 98 13.53 -2.85 -1.88
CA PRO A 98 14.17 -1.70 -1.25
C PRO A 98 13.37 -0.40 -1.34
N VAL A 99 12.52 -0.25 -2.37
CA VAL A 99 11.67 0.94 -2.54
C VAL A 99 10.67 1.12 -1.41
N TYR A 100 10.27 0.03 -0.74
CA TYR A 100 9.40 0.12 0.44
C TYR A 100 10.06 0.83 1.63
N GLU A 101 11.39 0.84 1.70
CA GLU A 101 12.12 1.50 2.77
C GLU A 101 11.75 2.98 2.85
N GLU A 102 11.70 3.66 1.71
CA GLU A 102 11.37 5.08 1.65
C GLU A 102 10.00 5.42 2.24
N VAL A 103 8.99 4.56 2.04
CA VAL A 103 7.64 4.82 2.53
C VAL A 103 7.45 4.33 3.97
N ILE A 104 8.04 3.19 4.32
CA ILE A 104 7.84 2.59 5.64
C ILE A 104 8.58 3.39 6.70
N ASP A 105 9.81 3.81 6.44
CA ASP A 105 10.60 4.60 7.37
C ASP A 105 9.96 5.97 7.61
N VAL A 106 9.54 6.67 6.56
CA VAL A 106 8.84 7.96 6.72
C VAL A 106 7.56 7.81 7.53
N LEU A 107 6.77 6.75 7.33
CA LEU A 107 5.53 6.53 8.05
C LEU A 107 5.73 6.03 9.48
N ASN A 108 6.82 5.30 9.76
CA ASN A 108 7.14 4.81 11.10
C ASN A 108 7.83 5.84 11.99
N GLU A 109 8.67 6.71 11.41
CA GLU A 109 9.40 7.73 12.17
C GLU A 109 8.49 8.80 12.78
N LYS A 110 7.29 8.98 12.22
CA LYS A 110 6.37 10.03 12.63
C LYS A 110 5.02 9.43 12.99
N ASP A 111 4.52 9.81 14.15
CA ASP A 111 3.20 9.45 14.62
C ASP A 111 2.10 10.23 13.87
N TRP A 112 1.99 9.94 12.55
CA TRP A 112 1.07 10.61 11.64
C TRP A 112 -0.41 10.42 12.00
N PHE A 113 -0.70 9.34 12.74
CA PHE A 113 -2.07 8.88 12.91
C PHE A 113 -2.62 9.06 14.31
N THR A 114 -1.77 9.24 15.32
CA THR A 114 -2.20 9.38 16.72
C THR A 114 -2.02 10.81 17.25
N SER A 115 -1.17 11.63 16.64
CA SER A 115 -1.02 13.00 17.08
C SER A 115 -2.09 13.90 16.45
N VAL A 116 -2.99 14.38 17.26
CA VAL A 116 -3.91 15.49 16.94
C VAL A 116 -3.15 16.80 16.62
N GLN A 117 -1.85 16.82 16.87
CA GLN A 117 -0.93 17.92 16.60
C GLN A 117 0.00 17.54 15.44
N ILE A 118 -0.55 17.49 14.26
CA ILE A 118 0.28 17.43 13.07
C ILE A 118 0.97 18.79 12.95
N GLN A 119 2.27 18.83 13.20
CA GLN A 119 3.07 20.04 13.09
C GLN A 119 3.40 20.36 11.62
N ASN A 120 3.54 21.65 11.28
CA ASN A 120 3.79 22.10 9.90
C ASN A 120 4.95 21.39 9.19
N GLU A 121 6.01 21.02 9.91
CA GLU A 121 7.17 20.30 9.35
C GLU A 121 6.82 18.90 8.85
N SER A 122 5.90 18.23 9.52
CA SER A 122 5.45 16.89 9.15
C SER A 122 4.77 16.83 7.79
N TYR A 123 4.14 17.92 7.36
CA TYR A 123 3.42 17.98 6.08
C TYR A 123 4.32 18.10 4.86
N GLN A 124 5.49 18.72 5.03
CA GLN A 124 6.46 18.79 3.95
C GLN A 124 6.94 17.39 3.57
N ASP A 125 7.08 16.50 4.55
CA ASP A 125 7.51 15.13 4.30
C ASP A 125 6.39 14.30 3.69
N LEU A 126 5.14 14.49 4.15
CA LEU A 126 3.98 13.87 3.50
C LEU A 126 3.84 14.34 2.04
N ASN A 127 4.02 15.63 1.79
CA ASN A 127 3.98 16.15 0.44
C ASN A 127 5.11 15.58 -0.43
N LYS A 128 6.32 15.49 0.09
CA LYS A 128 7.45 14.84 -0.61
C LYS A 128 7.14 13.38 -0.95
N LEU A 129 6.54 12.65 0.00
CA LEU A 129 6.16 11.26 -0.17
C LEU A 129 5.07 11.11 -1.25
N PHE A 130 4.09 12.00 -1.27
CA PHE A 130 3.07 12.00 -2.32
C PHE A 130 3.63 12.36 -3.69
N GLU A 131 4.52 13.35 -3.78
CA GLU A 131 5.20 13.68 -5.04
C GLU A 131 6.09 12.54 -5.53
N TRP A 132 6.80 11.86 -4.63
CA TRP A 132 7.57 10.67 -4.95
C TRP A 132 6.68 9.56 -5.52
N TYR A 133 5.51 9.31 -4.92
CA TYR A 133 4.56 8.33 -5.45
C TYR A 133 3.98 8.77 -6.80
N LYS A 134 3.62 10.03 -6.98
CA LYS A 134 3.13 10.57 -8.27
C LYS A 134 4.15 10.37 -9.39
N ASN A 135 5.44 10.43 -9.05
CA ASN A 135 6.56 10.12 -9.93
C ASN A 135 6.88 8.61 -9.99
N LYS A 136 5.91 7.75 -9.65
CA LYS A 136 6.02 6.29 -9.68
C LYS A 136 7.20 5.75 -8.87
N CYS A 137 7.51 6.35 -7.74
CA CYS A 137 8.62 5.96 -6.86
C CYS A 137 9.96 5.87 -7.61
N HIS A 138 10.15 6.73 -8.61
CA HIS A 138 11.29 6.71 -9.54
C HIS A 138 11.45 5.39 -10.33
N ILE A 139 10.44 4.54 -10.35
CA ILE A 139 10.44 3.30 -11.13
C ILE A 139 10.17 3.64 -12.61
N GLN A 140 11.10 3.26 -13.47
CA GLN A 140 10.87 3.30 -14.91
C GLN A 140 10.06 2.06 -15.31
N LEU A 141 8.82 2.29 -15.78
CA LEU A 141 7.97 1.19 -16.22
C LEU A 141 8.53 0.54 -17.47
N SER A 142 8.56 -0.79 -17.46
CA SER A 142 9.01 -1.59 -18.59
C SER A 142 8.08 -1.46 -19.81
N GLU A 143 8.64 -1.60 -21.00
CA GLU A 143 7.86 -1.74 -22.23
C GLU A 143 7.25 -3.15 -22.36
N ASN A 144 7.83 -4.13 -21.68
CA ASN A 144 7.28 -5.48 -21.59
C ASN A 144 6.02 -5.49 -20.72
N GLU A 145 4.91 -5.98 -21.25
CA GLU A 145 3.61 -5.96 -20.57
C GLU A 145 3.59 -6.78 -19.27
N GLU A 146 4.28 -7.93 -19.24
CA GLU A 146 4.33 -8.78 -18.03
C GLU A 146 5.13 -8.12 -16.91
N GLU A 147 6.27 -7.54 -17.23
CA GLU A 147 7.08 -6.79 -16.26
C GLU A 147 6.37 -5.54 -15.78
N ARG A 148 5.72 -4.81 -16.69
CA ARG A 148 4.91 -3.64 -16.35
C ARG A 148 3.80 -4.00 -15.39
N ALA A 149 3.08 -5.10 -15.61
CA ALA A 149 2.03 -5.55 -14.71
C ALA A 149 2.54 -5.84 -13.30
N ILE A 150 3.76 -6.38 -13.17
CA ILE A 150 4.40 -6.61 -11.86
C ILE A 150 4.76 -5.28 -11.18
N GLN A 151 5.31 -4.32 -11.94
CA GLN A 151 5.65 -3.00 -11.44
C GLN A 151 4.39 -2.22 -11.02
N GLU A 152 3.31 -2.31 -11.78
CA GLU A 152 2.01 -1.70 -11.45
C GLU A 152 1.37 -2.34 -10.20
N GLN A 153 1.49 -3.67 -10.04
CA GLN A 153 1.08 -4.34 -8.81
C GLN A 153 1.88 -3.82 -7.61
N PHE A 154 3.18 -3.66 -7.75
CA PHE A 154 4.05 -3.11 -6.72
C PHE A 154 3.64 -1.67 -6.35
N LEU A 155 3.41 -0.81 -7.33
CA LEU A 155 2.95 0.57 -7.11
C LEU A 155 1.58 0.62 -6.43
N ALA A 156 0.67 -0.30 -6.79
CA ALA A 156 -0.64 -0.41 -6.14
C ALA A 156 -0.52 -0.80 -4.65
N HIS A 157 0.46 -1.60 -4.27
CA HIS A 157 0.74 -1.89 -2.86
C HIS A 157 1.26 -0.67 -2.11
N ILE A 158 2.14 0.13 -2.71
CA ILE A 158 2.59 1.41 -2.13
C ILE A 158 1.40 2.36 -1.97
N GLU A 159 0.55 2.50 -3.01
CA GLU A 159 -0.65 3.32 -2.93
C GLU A 159 -1.53 2.91 -1.74
N GLY A 160 -1.79 1.62 -1.59
CA GLY A 160 -2.58 1.11 -0.49
C GLY A 160 -1.97 1.40 0.87
N TYR A 161 -0.67 1.27 1.00
CA TYR A 161 0.05 1.57 2.23
C TYR A 161 0.02 3.07 2.58
N LEU A 162 0.05 3.96 1.58
CA LEU A 162 -0.09 5.41 1.78
C LEU A 162 -1.53 5.83 2.10
N VAL A 163 -2.48 5.30 1.35
CA VAL A 163 -3.89 5.73 1.38
C VAL A 163 -4.64 5.14 2.56
N GLY A 164 -4.38 3.88 2.90
CA GLY A 164 -5.13 3.15 3.91
C GLY A 164 -5.21 3.84 5.27
N PRO A 165 -4.09 4.19 5.89
CA PRO A 165 -4.08 4.90 7.16
C PRO A 165 -4.78 6.28 7.11
N ILE A 166 -4.62 7.00 6.01
CA ILE A 166 -5.26 8.31 5.82
C ILE A 166 -6.78 8.16 5.78
N ILE A 167 -7.29 7.16 5.06
CA ILE A 167 -8.72 6.89 4.99
C ILE A 167 -9.30 6.53 6.36
N VAL A 168 -8.62 5.66 7.08
CA VAL A 168 -9.05 5.28 8.44
C VAL A 168 -9.12 6.52 9.33
N SER A 169 -8.09 7.37 9.29
CA SER A 169 -8.06 8.63 10.05
C SER A 169 -9.19 9.58 9.64
N LEU A 170 -9.43 9.78 8.35
CA LEU A 170 -10.51 10.61 7.85
C LEU A 170 -11.89 10.04 8.21
N GLY A 171 -12.06 8.73 8.20
CA GLY A 171 -13.29 8.05 8.64
C GLY A 171 -13.55 8.25 10.12
N MET A 172 -12.53 8.08 10.97
CA MET A 172 -12.65 8.24 12.42
C MET A 172 -12.99 9.68 12.85
N THR A 173 -12.60 10.69 12.07
CA THR A 173 -12.93 12.09 12.34
C THR A 173 -14.34 12.48 11.92
N GLY A 174 -15.10 11.57 11.32
CA GLY A 174 -16.44 11.84 10.80
C GLY A 174 -16.44 12.70 9.53
N MET A 175 -15.27 12.94 8.98
CA MET A 175 -15.07 13.86 7.86
C MET A 175 -15.81 13.40 6.61
N PHE A 176 -15.78 12.10 6.30
CA PHE A 176 -16.54 11.56 5.20
C PHE A 176 -18.04 11.77 5.34
N HIS A 177 -18.59 11.64 6.54
CA HIS A 177 -20.03 11.83 6.75
C HIS A 177 -20.48 13.27 6.47
N LYS A 178 -19.67 14.25 6.84
CA LYS A 178 -19.96 15.68 6.59
C LYS A 178 -19.96 15.99 5.08
N TYR A 179 -19.02 15.43 4.34
CA TYR A 179 -18.86 15.67 2.90
C TYR A 179 -19.89 14.97 2.02
N PHE A 180 -20.57 13.95 2.51
CA PHE A 180 -21.66 13.33 1.77
C PHE A 180 -22.81 14.26 1.47
N MET A 181 -22.99 15.25 2.32
CA MET A 181 -24.11 16.20 2.23
C MET A 181 -23.77 17.39 1.36
N GLU A 182 -22.52 17.60 1.04
CA GLU A 182 -22.06 18.78 0.28
C GLU A 182 -21.43 18.36 -1.05
N THR A 183 -21.86 18.98 -2.16
CA THR A 183 -21.36 18.66 -3.49
C THR A 183 -19.97 19.24 -3.77
N SER A 184 -19.55 20.22 -3.00
CA SER A 184 -18.26 20.92 -3.15
C SER A 184 -17.86 21.51 -1.80
N PHE A 185 -16.57 21.50 -1.47
CA PHE A 185 -16.03 22.01 -0.22
C PHE A 185 -14.62 22.60 -0.41
N SER A 186 -14.23 23.51 0.48
CA SER A 186 -12.86 24.02 0.57
C SER A 186 -12.12 23.43 1.78
N PRO A 187 -10.79 23.31 1.75
CA PRO A 187 -10.02 22.84 2.89
C PRO A 187 -10.21 23.67 4.16
N GLU A 188 -10.43 24.98 4.01
CA GLU A 188 -10.62 25.92 5.11
C GLU A 188 -11.89 25.66 5.93
N GLU A 189 -12.92 25.08 5.32
CA GLU A 189 -14.19 24.77 6.00
C GLU A 189 -14.05 23.60 6.97
N PHE A 190 -12.97 22.82 6.89
CA PHE A 190 -12.92 21.51 7.49
C PHE A 190 -11.80 21.27 8.48
N HIS A 191 -10.71 22.02 8.44
CA HIS A 191 -9.57 21.72 9.27
C HIS A 191 -8.88 22.97 9.82
N LYS A 192 -8.34 22.86 11.04
CA LYS A 192 -7.51 23.91 11.64
C LYS A 192 -6.23 24.19 10.86
N HIS A 193 -5.83 23.27 9.99
CA HIS A 193 -4.65 23.32 9.16
C HIS A 193 -5.02 23.02 7.70
N PRO A 194 -5.67 23.98 7.01
CA PRO A 194 -6.18 23.77 5.65
C PRO A 194 -5.11 23.44 4.63
N GLU A 195 -3.89 23.94 4.78
CA GLU A 195 -2.74 23.66 3.90
C GLU A 195 -2.38 22.18 3.85
N VAL A 196 -2.54 21.51 4.99
CA VAL A 196 -2.26 20.09 5.11
C VAL A 196 -3.32 19.27 4.45
N PHE A 197 -4.54 19.62 4.81
CA PHE A 197 -5.68 18.95 4.26
C PHE A 197 -5.71 19.07 2.74
N LYS A 198 -5.29 20.23 2.22
CA LYS A 198 -5.08 20.45 0.80
C LYS A 198 -4.10 19.47 0.17
N ILE A 199 -2.98 19.17 0.82
CA ILE A 199 -2.00 18.19 0.33
C ILE A 199 -2.65 16.81 0.19
N ILE A 200 -3.43 16.38 1.18
CA ILE A 200 -4.15 15.10 1.14
C ILE A 200 -5.19 15.10 0.00
N LEU A 201 -5.97 16.16 -0.13
CA LEU A 201 -7.00 16.26 -1.16
C LEU A 201 -6.40 16.33 -2.56
N ASP A 202 -5.26 17.02 -2.75
CA ASP A 202 -4.53 17.07 -4.02
C ASP A 202 -3.99 15.68 -4.38
N PHE A 203 -3.51 14.91 -3.39
CA PHE A 203 -3.12 13.52 -3.61
C PHE A 203 -4.31 12.65 -4.01
N PHE A 204 -5.43 12.73 -3.31
CA PHE A 204 -6.65 12.01 -3.68
C PHE A 204 -7.23 12.47 -5.03
N THR A 205 -7.00 13.74 -5.42
CA THR A 205 -7.36 14.22 -6.75
C THR A 205 -6.49 13.54 -7.82
N HIS A 206 -5.19 13.36 -7.56
CA HIS A 206 -4.31 12.58 -8.44
C HIS A 206 -4.79 11.12 -8.58
N LEU A 207 -5.29 10.53 -7.51
CA LEU A 207 -5.87 9.18 -7.52
C LEU A 207 -7.26 9.10 -8.18
N GLY A 208 -7.83 10.24 -8.57
CA GLY A 208 -9.12 10.31 -9.24
C GLY A 208 -10.34 10.25 -8.30
N TRP A 209 -10.15 10.46 -7.00
CA TRP A 209 -11.24 10.45 -6.01
C TRP A 209 -11.96 11.79 -5.91
N PHE A 210 -11.23 12.87 -6.20
CA PHE A 210 -11.75 14.21 -6.26
C PHE A 210 -11.47 14.85 -7.62
N THR A 211 -12.24 15.88 -7.94
CA THR A 211 -11.90 16.91 -8.91
C THR A 211 -11.67 18.21 -8.15
N ARG A 212 -10.74 19.03 -8.63
CA ARG A 212 -10.47 20.34 -8.05
C ARG A 212 -10.83 21.45 -9.03
N LYS A 213 -11.59 22.43 -8.55
CA LYS A 213 -11.90 23.68 -9.29
C LYS A 213 -11.50 24.87 -8.40
N LYS A 214 -10.41 25.56 -8.75
CA LYS A 214 -9.76 26.59 -7.93
C LYS A 214 -9.40 26.00 -6.54
N ASP A 215 -9.99 26.50 -5.47
CA ASP A 215 -9.75 26.07 -4.09
C ASP A 215 -10.80 25.08 -3.57
N ASN A 216 -11.76 24.71 -4.39
CA ASN A 216 -12.81 23.76 -4.03
C ASN A 216 -12.57 22.37 -4.61
N TYR A 217 -12.91 21.37 -3.81
CA TYR A 217 -12.87 19.95 -4.14
C TYR A 217 -14.27 19.37 -4.25
N GLN A 218 -14.45 18.46 -5.17
CA GLN A 218 -15.71 17.78 -5.40
C GLN A 218 -15.44 16.28 -5.57
N PHE A 219 -16.24 15.42 -4.92
CA PHE A 219 -16.15 13.99 -5.13
C PHE A 219 -16.42 13.59 -6.57
N THR A 220 -15.61 12.69 -7.08
CA THR A 220 -15.92 11.89 -8.26
C THR A 220 -16.89 10.76 -7.90
N GLU A 221 -17.43 10.06 -8.90
CA GLU A 221 -18.21 8.83 -8.64
C GLU A 221 -17.40 7.79 -7.87
N LEU A 222 -16.11 7.68 -8.16
CA LEU A 222 -15.19 6.79 -7.43
C LEU A 222 -15.09 7.19 -5.96
N GLY A 223 -14.82 8.47 -5.69
CA GLY A 223 -14.71 9.01 -4.33
C GLY A 223 -16.01 8.85 -3.54
N LEU A 224 -17.18 9.14 -4.15
CA LEU A 224 -18.49 8.94 -3.51
C LEU A 224 -18.77 7.47 -3.22
N SER A 225 -18.39 6.57 -4.12
CA SER A 225 -18.57 5.12 -3.91
C SER A 225 -17.73 4.62 -2.74
N PHE A 226 -16.56 5.19 -2.55
CA PHE A 226 -15.67 4.89 -1.45
C PHE A 226 -16.24 5.42 -0.13
N ALA A 227 -16.52 6.70 -0.08
CA ALA A 227 -17.02 7.38 1.08
C ALA A 227 -18.37 6.80 1.61
N LYS A 228 -19.25 6.26 0.76
CA LYS A 228 -20.52 5.59 1.16
C LYS A 228 -20.32 4.23 1.83
N ARG A 229 -19.13 3.66 1.83
CA ARG A 229 -18.85 2.29 2.28
C ARG A 229 -17.74 2.21 3.32
N ALA A 230 -16.99 3.30 3.52
CA ALA A 230 -16.04 3.49 4.60
C ALA A 230 -16.76 3.91 5.88
#